data_5c578545a34a8e7a0480cd3f07677543
#
_entry.id   5c578545a34a8e7a0480cd3f07677543
#
_cell.length_a   1.000
_cell.length_b   1.000
_cell.length_c   1.000
_cell.angle_alpha   90.00
_cell.angle_beta   90.00
_cell.angle_gamma   90.00
#
_symmetry.space_group_name_H-M   'P 1'
#
loop_
_entity.id
_entity.type
_entity.pdbx_description
1 polymer ?
#
loop_
_entity_poly.entity_id
_entity_poly.type
_entity_poly.pdbx_seq_one_letter_code
_entity_poly.pdbx_strand_id
1 'polypeptide(L)'
;ATEEKNRLIASMNSYLKDFLAKADNPAVAIFALGISSRVMTKADFEAGLNACLQKFPNHGMLKSMKQTYEMQQAQLAEIEKQQANKSLVGKESPNLTMPDPNGKNVSISDFRGKYLLVDFWASWCGPCRQENPNVVRAFDKFRNKNFTILGVSLDKEKSAWEKAIADDKLTWTHMSDLKFWDSQAVPVFGFNGIPFNVLIDPNGKIIAENLRGFDLEQKLTEILK
;
A
#
# COMPACT_ATOMS: atom_id res chain seq x y z
N ALA A 1 12.62 2.22 21.40
CA ALA A 1 12.56 0.93 20.67
C ALA A 1 13.00 1.05 19.19
N THR A 2 12.49 2.01 18.41
CA THR A 2 12.81 2.16 16.99
C THR A 2 14.25 2.65 16.75
N GLU A 3 14.73 3.62 17.52
CA GLU A 3 16.11 4.13 17.42
C GLU A 3 17.15 3.07 17.79
N GLU A 4 16.91 2.30 18.84
CA GLU A 4 17.80 1.23 19.27
C GLU A 4 17.89 0.10 18.24
N LYS A 5 16.76 -0.28 17.64
CA LYS A 5 16.70 -1.21 16.51
C LYS A 5 17.55 -0.72 15.32
N ASN A 6 17.41 0.55 14.95
CA ASN A 6 18.15 1.15 13.84
C ASN A 6 19.66 1.20 14.11
N ARG A 7 20.08 1.49 15.35
CA ARG A 7 21.50 1.44 15.76
C ARG A 7 22.06 0.03 15.67
N LEU A 8 21.31 -0.98 16.13
CA LEU A 8 21.74 -2.39 16.03
C LEU A 8 21.89 -2.84 14.58
N ILE A 9 20.94 -2.49 13.71
CA ILE A 9 21.02 -2.79 12.28
C ILE A 9 22.23 -2.10 11.64
N ALA A 10 22.48 -0.84 11.94
CA ALA A 10 23.64 -0.10 11.41
C ALA A 10 24.97 -0.72 11.88
N SER A 11 25.08 -1.09 13.17
CA SER A 11 26.26 -1.74 13.72
C SER A 11 26.52 -3.11 13.07
N MET A 12 25.47 -3.90 12.88
CA MET A 12 25.55 -5.21 12.23
C MET A 12 25.96 -5.08 10.75
N ASN A 13 25.41 -4.10 10.03
CA ASN A 13 25.80 -3.81 8.65
C ASN A 13 27.26 -3.42 8.52
N SER A 14 27.76 -2.57 9.43
CA SER A 14 29.18 -2.20 9.46
C SER A 14 30.07 -3.42 9.69
N TYR A 15 29.72 -4.23 10.68
CA TYR A 15 30.47 -5.48 10.96
C TYR A 15 30.50 -6.44 9.78
N LEU A 16 29.35 -6.66 9.12
CA LEU A 16 29.24 -7.54 7.95
C LEU A 16 30.06 -7.02 6.75
N LYS A 17 30.09 -5.72 6.52
CA LYS A 17 30.93 -5.10 5.49
C LYS A 17 32.42 -5.37 5.75
N ASP A 18 32.87 -5.10 6.96
CA ASP A 18 34.27 -5.32 7.36
C ASP A 18 34.64 -6.80 7.28
N PHE A 19 33.73 -7.68 7.68
CA PHE A 19 33.93 -9.12 7.61
C PHE A 19 34.06 -9.61 6.16
N LEU A 20 33.17 -9.19 5.27
CA LEU A 20 33.20 -9.53 3.84
C LEU A 20 34.47 -9.02 3.16
N ALA A 21 34.92 -7.81 3.50
CA ALA A 21 36.14 -7.23 2.96
C ALA A 21 37.41 -8.04 3.38
N LYS A 22 37.39 -8.60 4.57
CA LYS A 22 38.53 -9.38 5.13
C LYS A 22 38.46 -10.88 4.81
N ALA A 23 37.31 -11.40 4.38
CA ALA A 23 37.14 -12.84 4.11
C ALA A 23 38.14 -13.29 3.04
N ASP A 24 38.97 -14.27 3.38
CA ASP A 24 40.00 -14.89 2.53
C ASP A 24 39.59 -16.29 2.00
N ASN A 25 38.43 -16.77 2.45
CA ASN A 25 37.85 -18.04 2.03
C ASN A 25 36.46 -17.78 1.36
N PRO A 26 36.25 -18.28 0.12
CA PRO A 26 35.00 -18.05 -0.59
C PRO A 26 33.77 -18.67 0.08
N ALA A 27 33.91 -19.81 0.78
CA ALA A 27 32.81 -20.45 1.49
C ALA A 27 32.33 -19.58 2.66
N VAL A 28 33.27 -18.98 3.39
CA VAL A 28 32.97 -18.04 4.48
C VAL A 28 32.30 -16.78 3.95
N ALA A 29 32.78 -16.24 2.82
CA ALA A 29 32.15 -15.09 2.15
C ALA A 29 30.72 -15.39 1.71
N ILE A 30 30.47 -16.55 1.12
CA ILE A 30 29.11 -16.98 0.67
C ILE A 30 28.18 -17.11 1.87
N PHE A 31 28.62 -17.72 2.96
CA PHE A 31 27.81 -17.84 4.18
C PHE A 31 27.44 -16.46 4.75
N ALA A 32 28.43 -15.56 4.84
CA ALA A 32 28.20 -14.18 5.30
C ALA A 32 27.26 -13.40 4.39
N LEU A 33 27.37 -13.54 3.06
CA LEU A 33 26.46 -12.94 2.09
C LEU A 33 25.02 -13.48 2.24
N GLY A 34 24.86 -14.78 2.50
CA GLY A 34 23.55 -15.39 2.75
C GLY A 34 22.82 -14.78 3.96
N ILE A 35 23.56 -14.50 5.05
CA ILE A 35 23.01 -13.81 6.22
C ILE A 35 22.77 -12.32 5.91
N SER A 36 23.69 -11.68 5.20
CA SER A 36 23.67 -10.26 4.87
C SER A 36 22.46 -9.86 4.03
N SER A 37 21.98 -10.74 3.15
CA SER A 37 20.82 -10.49 2.28
C SER A 37 19.54 -10.10 3.03
N ARG A 38 19.45 -10.44 4.32
CA ARG A 38 18.26 -10.18 5.17
C ARG A 38 18.36 -8.89 5.98
N VAL A 39 19.54 -8.32 6.12
CA VAL A 39 19.80 -7.24 7.08
C VAL A 39 20.51 -6.04 6.47
N MET A 40 21.24 -6.23 5.37
CA MET A 40 21.93 -5.16 4.65
C MET A 40 20.97 -4.37 3.75
N THR A 41 21.32 -3.10 3.49
CA THR A 41 20.70 -2.37 2.40
C THR A 41 21.07 -3.01 1.06
N LYS A 42 20.23 -2.79 0.03
CA LYS A 42 20.51 -3.26 -1.33
C LYS A 42 21.90 -2.84 -1.81
N ALA A 43 22.26 -1.56 -1.63
CA ALA A 43 23.55 -1.01 -2.06
C ALA A 43 24.73 -1.67 -1.33
N ASP A 44 24.60 -1.90 -0.03
CA ASP A 44 25.65 -2.52 0.77
C ASP A 44 25.87 -4.00 0.44
N PHE A 45 24.76 -4.71 0.18
CA PHE A 45 24.81 -6.12 -0.26
C PHE A 45 25.48 -6.24 -1.63
N GLU A 46 25.09 -5.41 -2.60
CA GLU A 46 25.71 -5.36 -3.93
C GLU A 46 27.21 -5.06 -3.86
N ALA A 47 27.61 -4.10 -3.05
CA ALA A 47 29.01 -3.77 -2.85
C ALA A 47 29.80 -4.95 -2.25
N GLY A 48 29.25 -5.61 -1.24
CA GLY A 48 29.85 -6.79 -0.61
C GLY A 48 29.98 -7.97 -1.57
N LEU A 49 28.95 -8.26 -2.35
CA LEU A 49 28.95 -9.33 -3.35
C LEU A 49 29.96 -9.05 -4.47
N ASN A 50 30.03 -7.81 -4.96
CA ASN A 50 31.03 -7.42 -5.97
C ASN A 50 32.46 -7.49 -5.44
N ALA A 51 32.71 -7.07 -4.21
CA ALA A 51 34.03 -7.20 -3.57
C ALA A 51 34.45 -8.67 -3.44
N CYS A 52 33.53 -9.56 -3.06
CA CYS A 52 33.82 -11.01 -3.02
C CYS A 52 34.10 -11.57 -4.41
N LEU A 53 33.42 -11.15 -5.45
CA LEU A 53 33.67 -11.59 -6.83
C LEU A 53 35.00 -11.07 -7.38
N GLN A 54 35.43 -9.87 -7.00
CA GLN A 54 36.78 -9.37 -7.36
C GLN A 54 37.86 -10.21 -6.73
N LYS A 55 37.67 -10.65 -5.46
CA LYS A 55 38.64 -11.46 -4.72
C LYS A 55 38.66 -12.93 -5.17
N PHE A 56 37.48 -13.44 -5.57
CA PHE A 56 37.28 -14.83 -6.02
C PHE A 56 36.65 -14.93 -7.39
N PRO A 57 37.26 -14.43 -8.45
CA PRO A 57 36.59 -14.18 -9.75
C PRO A 57 36.13 -15.47 -10.44
N ASN A 58 36.71 -16.62 -10.10
CA ASN A 58 36.36 -17.90 -10.75
C ASN A 58 35.44 -18.79 -9.89
N HIS A 59 34.97 -18.30 -8.75
CA HIS A 59 34.14 -19.11 -7.86
C HIS A 59 32.68 -19.20 -8.39
N GLY A 60 32.27 -20.43 -8.81
CA GLY A 60 30.98 -20.67 -9.49
C GLY A 60 29.76 -20.24 -8.66
N MET A 61 29.75 -20.55 -7.34
CA MET A 61 28.62 -20.20 -6.48
C MET A 61 28.43 -18.68 -6.29
N LEU A 62 29.54 -17.91 -6.21
CA LEU A 62 29.46 -16.45 -6.15
C LEU A 62 28.88 -15.84 -7.46
N LYS A 63 29.28 -16.41 -8.61
CA LYS A 63 28.70 -16.03 -9.91
C LYS A 63 27.23 -16.36 -9.98
N SER A 64 26.82 -17.55 -9.56
CA SER A 64 25.41 -17.94 -9.50
C SER A 64 24.61 -17.06 -8.55
N MET A 65 25.17 -16.73 -7.39
CA MET A 65 24.52 -15.82 -6.42
C MET A 65 24.30 -14.43 -7.04
N LYS A 66 25.28 -13.90 -7.77
CA LYS A 66 25.13 -12.63 -8.48
C LYS A 66 24.04 -12.69 -9.54
N GLN A 67 24.02 -13.71 -10.38
CA GLN A 67 23.00 -13.88 -11.42
C GLN A 67 21.59 -13.98 -10.81
N THR A 68 21.43 -14.80 -9.77
CA THR A 68 20.14 -14.95 -9.07
C THR A 68 19.68 -13.62 -8.48
N TYR A 69 20.59 -12.89 -7.84
CA TYR A 69 20.28 -11.58 -7.26
C TYR A 69 19.89 -10.56 -8.34
N GLU A 70 20.63 -10.46 -9.45
CA GLU A 70 20.33 -9.57 -10.57
C GLU A 70 18.97 -9.91 -11.21
N MET A 71 18.68 -11.20 -11.41
CA MET A 71 17.37 -11.64 -11.92
C MET A 71 16.24 -11.26 -10.96
N GLN A 72 16.42 -11.46 -9.67
CA GLN A 72 15.42 -11.09 -8.67
C GLN A 72 15.19 -9.57 -8.63
N GLN A 73 16.27 -8.77 -8.71
CA GLN A 73 16.14 -7.31 -8.76
C GLN A 73 15.44 -6.83 -10.04
N ALA A 74 15.75 -7.42 -11.19
CA ALA A 74 15.06 -7.11 -12.44
C ALA A 74 13.55 -7.45 -12.37
N GLN A 75 13.22 -8.59 -11.78
CA GLN A 75 11.83 -8.99 -11.61
C GLN A 75 11.06 -8.05 -10.66
N LEU A 76 11.69 -7.65 -9.54
CA LEU A 76 11.09 -6.67 -8.63
C LEU A 76 10.88 -5.30 -9.30
N ALA A 77 11.88 -4.82 -10.06
CA ALA A 77 11.77 -3.57 -10.81
C ALA A 77 10.64 -3.60 -11.85
N GLU A 78 10.46 -4.73 -12.53
CA GLU A 78 9.35 -4.89 -13.49
C GLU A 78 7.99 -4.91 -12.78
N ILE A 79 7.88 -5.57 -11.62
CA ILE A 79 6.66 -5.56 -10.81
C ILE A 79 6.34 -4.14 -10.33
N GLU A 80 7.34 -3.41 -9.81
CA GLU A 80 7.18 -2.02 -9.36
C GLU A 80 6.74 -1.12 -10.53
N LYS A 81 7.34 -1.27 -11.71
CA LYS A 81 6.96 -0.54 -12.92
C LYS A 81 5.52 -0.84 -13.35
N GLN A 82 5.10 -2.12 -13.31
CA GLN A 82 3.73 -2.51 -13.63
C GLN A 82 2.74 -1.94 -12.61
N GLN A 83 3.09 -1.94 -11.32
CA GLN A 83 2.27 -1.34 -10.28
C GLN A 83 2.17 0.18 -10.44
N ALA A 84 3.29 0.87 -10.71
CA ALA A 84 3.30 2.30 -10.97
C ALA A 84 2.43 2.69 -12.18
N ASN A 85 2.47 1.89 -13.25
CA ASN A 85 1.63 2.11 -14.44
C ASN A 85 0.13 1.92 -14.16
N LYS A 86 -0.24 1.07 -13.20
CA LYS A 86 -1.63 0.85 -12.77
C LYS A 86 -2.10 1.86 -11.73
N SER A 87 -1.19 2.56 -11.05
CA SER A 87 -1.55 3.52 -10.01
C SER A 87 -2.45 4.62 -10.55
N LEU A 88 -3.44 4.99 -9.76
CA LEU A 88 -4.35 6.10 -10.01
C LEU A 88 -3.81 7.43 -9.46
N VAL A 89 -2.75 7.39 -8.64
CA VAL A 89 -2.17 8.60 -8.04
C VAL A 89 -1.67 9.56 -9.11
N GLY A 90 -2.05 10.82 -8.96
CA GLY A 90 -1.73 11.89 -9.91
C GLY A 90 -2.73 12.07 -11.04
N LYS A 91 -3.69 11.16 -11.21
CA LYS A 91 -4.75 11.24 -12.23
C LYS A 91 -5.99 11.95 -11.67
N GLU A 92 -6.79 12.53 -12.57
CA GLU A 92 -8.14 12.98 -12.24
C GLU A 92 -9.00 11.79 -11.83
N SER A 93 -9.77 11.97 -10.75
CA SER A 93 -10.68 10.93 -10.29
C SER A 93 -11.79 10.72 -11.32
N PRO A 94 -12.03 9.47 -11.74
CA PRO A 94 -13.23 9.14 -12.48
C PRO A 94 -14.47 9.56 -11.70
N ASN A 95 -15.51 10.01 -12.37
CA ASN A 95 -16.79 10.23 -11.73
C ASN A 95 -17.61 8.93 -11.75
N LEU A 96 -18.17 8.59 -10.59
CA LEU A 96 -19.03 7.43 -10.39
C LEU A 96 -20.31 7.91 -9.70
N THR A 97 -21.48 7.48 -10.22
CA THR A 97 -22.78 7.84 -9.66
C THR A 97 -23.57 6.57 -9.37
N MET A 98 -24.01 6.42 -8.13
CA MET A 98 -24.84 5.29 -7.68
C MET A 98 -25.88 5.76 -6.66
N PRO A 99 -26.97 4.99 -6.43
CA PRO A 99 -27.93 5.30 -5.39
C PRO A 99 -27.35 5.13 -3.97
N ASP A 100 -27.74 6.01 -3.06
CA ASP A 100 -27.56 5.85 -1.63
C ASP A 100 -28.56 4.81 -1.04
N PRO A 101 -28.50 4.49 0.26
CA PRO A 101 -29.49 3.60 0.88
C PRO A 101 -30.94 4.03 0.72
N ASN A 102 -31.22 5.32 0.51
CA ASN A 102 -32.55 5.86 0.31
C ASN A 102 -32.98 5.91 -1.19
N GLY A 103 -32.08 5.45 -2.10
CA GLY A 103 -32.32 5.45 -3.54
C GLY A 103 -32.00 6.79 -4.23
N LYS A 104 -31.44 7.76 -3.52
CA LYS A 104 -30.99 9.04 -4.11
C LYS A 104 -29.62 8.86 -4.76
N ASN A 105 -29.48 9.30 -6.01
CA ASN A 105 -28.19 9.29 -6.68
C ASN A 105 -27.18 10.20 -5.98
N VAL A 106 -25.98 9.67 -5.77
CA VAL A 106 -24.80 10.33 -5.22
C VAL A 106 -23.65 10.15 -6.19
N SER A 107 -22.93 11.22 -6.46
CA SER A 107 -21.76 11.23 -7.35
C SER A 107 -20.49 11.61 -6.60
N ILE A 108 -19.35 11.09 -7.02
CA ILE A 108 -18.04 11.51 -6.50
C ILE A 108 -17.86 13.02 -6.70
N SER A 109 -18.34 13.57 -7.81
CA SER A 109 -18.29 15.01 -8.11
C SER A 109 -19.04 15.89 -7.11
N ASP A 110 -20.01 15.36 -6.36
CA ASP A 110 -20.77 16.12 -5.36
C ASP A 110 -19.91 16.55 -4.16
N PHE A 111 -18.71 15.94 -4.02
CA PHE A 111 -17.77 16.21 -2.96
C PHE A 111 -16.61 17.14 -3.36
N ARG A 112 -16.66 17.75 -4.55
CA ARG A 112 -15.65 18.74 -4.97
C ARG A 112 -15.50 19.86 -3.93
N GLY A 113 -14.31 20.34 -3.75
CA GLY A 113 -13.96 21.31 -2.71
C GLY A 113 -13.55 20.71 -1.38
N LYS A 114 -13.70 19.38 -1.20
CA LYS A 114 -13.26 18.64 0.00
C LYS A 114 -12.20 17.60 -0.34
N TYR A 115 -11.37 17.26 0.64
CA TYR A 115 -10.65 16.01 0.59
C TYR A 115 -11.63 14.86 0.78
N LEU A 116 -11.64 13.91 -0.15
CA LEU A 116 -12.59 12.80 -0.18
C LEU A 116 -11.83 11.46 -0.16
N LEU A 117 -12.09 10.64 0.84
CA LEU A 117 -11.71 9.23 0.80
C LEU A 117 -12.87 8.44 0.17
N VAL A 118 -12.64 7.87 -1.02
CA VAL A 118 -13.57 6.90 -1.62
C VAL A 118 -13.12 5.52 -1.17
N ASP A 119 -13.95 4.87 -0.36
CA ASP A 119 -13.64 3.57 0.25
C ASP A 119 -14.52 2.47 -0.34
N PHE A 120 -13.90 1.53 -1.04
CA PHE A 120 -14.57 0.38 -1.67
C PHE A 120 -14.52 -0.82 -0.72
N TRP A 121 -15.69 -1.24 -0.29
CA TRP A 121 -15.87 -2.24 0.75
C TRP A 121 -17.11 -3.12 0.51
N ALA A 122 -17.42 -4.03 1.43
CA ALA A 122 -18.69 -4.74 1.46
C ALA A 122 -18.96 -5.34 2.86
N SER A 123 -20.22 -5.63 3.16
CA SER A 123 -20.65 -6.25 4.43
C SER A 123 -20.03 -7.62 4.65
N TRP A 124 -19.83 -8.36 3.59
CA TRP A 124 -19.24 -9.72 3.59
C TRP A 124 -17.69 -9.71 3.58
N CYS A 125 -17.05 -8.55 3.41
CA CYS A 125 -15.59 -8.42 3.35
C CYS A 125 -15.00 -8.38 4.75
N GLY A 126 -14.52 -9.51 5.27
CA GLY A 126 -13.92 -9.61 6.59
C GLY A 126 -12.77 -8.61 6.85
N PRO A 127 -11.76 -8.49 5.96
CA PRO A 127 -10.70 -7.50 6.11
C PRO A 127 -11.21 -6.04 6.09
N CYS A 128 -12.26 -5.72 5.31
CA CYS A 128 -12.87 -4.39 5.31
C CYS A 128 -13.48 -4.08 6.68
N ARG A 129 -14.24 -5.03 7.24
CA ARG A 129 -14.87 -4.90 8.55
C ARG A 129 -13.85 -4.74 9.68
N GLN A 130 -12.67 -5.36 9.55
CA GLN A 130 -11.54 -5.17 10.48
C GLN A 130 -10.90 -3.79 10.37
N GLU A 131 -10.88 -3.20 9.17
CA GLU A 131 -10.33 -1.86 8.92
C GLU A 131 -11.32 -0.74 9.31
N ASN A 132 -12.63 -0.96 9.24
CA ASN A 132 -13.66 0.04 9.53
C ASN A 132 -13.44 0.82 10.84
N PRO A 133 -13.04 0.22 11.98
CA PRO A 133 -12.73 0.99 13.18
C PRO A 133 -11.61 2.03 13.01
N ASN A 134 -10.62 1.77 12.15
CA ASN A 134 -9.55 2.73 11.84
C ASN A 134 -10.10 3.88 10.99
N VAL A 135 -10.95 3.56 10.01
CA VAL A 135 -11.62 4.55 9.14
C VAL A 135 -12.55 5.45 9.96
N VAL A 136 -13.33 4.87 10.90
CA VAL A 136 -14.20 5.64 11.83
C VAL A 136 -13.37 6.61 12.66
N ARG A 137 -12.26 6.15 13.27
CA ARG A 137 -11.38 7.04 14.05
C ARG A 137 -10.81 8.17 13.21
N ALA A 138 -10.38 7.88 11.98
CA ALA A 138 -9.87 8.89 11.06
C ALA A 138 -10.98 9.89 10.69
N PHE A 139 -12.20 9.42 10.39
CA PHE A 139 -13.32 10.30 10.10
C PHE A 139 -13.66 11.22 11.28
N ASP A 140 -13.80 10.69 12.48
CA ASP A 140 -14.12 11.49 13.68
C ASP A 140 -13.05 12.55 13.96
N LYS A 141 -11.77 12.22 13.73
CA LYS A 141 -10.66 13.15 13.95
C LYS A 141 -10.62 14.27 12.90
N PHE A 142 -10.97 13.99 11.65
CA PHE A 142 -10.72 14.92 10.54
C PHE A 142 -11.97 15.50 9.88
N ARG A 143 -13.20 15.02 10.14
CA ARG A 143 -14.45 15.48 9.51
C ARG A 143 -14.69 16.99 9.58
N ASN A 144 -14.13 17.65 10.59
CA ASN A 144 -14.25 19.11 10.75
C ASN A 144 -13.11 19.89 10.04
N LYS A 145 -12.22 19.20 9.31
CA LYS A 145 -11.05 19.77 8.62
C LYS A 145 -11.16 19.66 7.10
N ASN A 146 -12.32 19.97 6.54
CA ASN A 146 -12.56 19.87 5.10
C ASN A 146 -12.34 18.46 4.52
N PHE A 147 -12.65 17.42 5.30
CA PHE A 147 -12.50 16.01 4.92
C PHE A 147 -13.83 15.28 5.02
N THR A 148 -14.07 14.35 4.10
CA THR A 148 -15.22 13.44 4.18
C THR A 148 -14.88 12.09 3.54
N ILE A 149 -15.79 11.12 3.73
CA ILE A 149 -15.68 9.76 3.17
C ILE A 149 -16.93 9.48 2.33
N LEU A 150 -16.75 8.73 1.25
CA LEU A 150 -17.81 8.11 0.46
C LEU A 150 -17.56 6.60 0.45
N GLY A 151 -18.41 5.83 1.11
CA GLY A 151 -18.38 4.38 1.08
C GLY A 151 -19.04 3.85 -0.18
N VAL A 152 -18.32 3.10 -1.00
CA VAL A 152 -18.84 2.44 -2.21
C VAL A 152 -18.92 0.95 -1.93
N SER A 153 -20.14 0.43 -1.81
CA SER A 153 -20.35 -0.98 -1.46
C SER A 153 -20.45 -1.89 -2.69
N LEU A 154 -19.81 -3.06 -2.58
CA LEU A 154 -19.92 -4.17 -3.51
C LEU A 154 -20.91 -5.25 -3.00
N ASP A 155 -21.88 -4.88 -2.19
CA ASP A 155 -22.92 -5.80 -1.74
C ASP A 155 -23.89 -6.16 -2.87
N LYS A 156 -24.58 -7.30 -2.73
CA LYS A 156 -25.75 -7.66 -3.53
C LYS A 156 -27.04 -7.37 -2.76
N GLU A 157 -26.99 -7.60 -1.46
CA GLU A 157 -28.16 -7.53 -0.59
C GLU A 157 -28.16 -6.19 0.17
N LYS A 158 -29.14 -5.34 -0.15
CA LYS A 158 -29.30 -4.03 0.45
C LYS A 158 -29.40 -4.11 1.99
N SER A 159 -30.15 -5.03 2.51
CA SER A 159 -30.36 -5.19 3.95
C SER A 159 -29.08 -5.58 4.69
N ALA A 160 -28.21 -6.41 4.10
CA ALA A 160 -26.92 -6.75 4.67
C ALA A 160 -25.96 -5.55 4.68
N TRP A 161 -25.96 -4.77 3.59
CA TRP A 161 -25.20 -3.53 3.47
C TRP A 161 -25.62 -2.49 4.52
N GLU A 162 -26.93 -2.18 4.61
CA GLU A 162 -27.46 -1.24 5.60
C GLU A 162 -27.19 -1.69 7.04
N LYS A 163 -27.35 -2.98 7.33
CA LYS A 163 -27.01 -3.55 8.63
C LYS A 163 -25.52 -3.36 8.96
N ALA A 164 -24.63 -3.59 8.01
CA ALA A 164 -23.19 -3.43 8.22
C ALA A 164 -22.79 -1.98 8.43
N ILE A 165 -23.41 -1.02 7.74
CA ILE A 165 -23.24 0.42 7.97
C ILE A 165 -23.58 0.76 9.44
N ALA A 166 -24.71 0.26 9.93
CA ALA A 166 -25.16 0.50 11.30
C ALA A 166 -24.25 -0.17 12.35
N ASP A 167 -23.93 -1.45 12.16
CA ASP A 167 -23.10 -2.24 13.07
C ASP A 167 -21.70 -1.62 13.26
N ASP A 168 -21.09 -1.16 12.17
CA ASP A 168 -19.74 -0.58 12.17
C ASP A 168 -19.75 0.94 12.42
N LYS A 169 -20.92 1.57 12.58
CA LYS A 169 -21.10 3.01 12.83
C LYS A 169 -20.50 3.90 11.73
N LEU A 170 -20.68 3.51 10.48
CA LEU A 170 -20.17 4.23 9.32
C LEU A 170 -21.09 5.42 9.01
N THR A 171 -20.83 6.59 9.61
CA THR A 171 -21.77 7.74 9.64
C THR A 171 -21.66 8.69 8.45
N TRP A 172 -20.83 8.38 7.47
CA TRP A 172 -20.66 9.14 6.22
C TRP A 172 -21.61 8.68 5.12
N THR A 173 -21.52 9.30 3.97
CA THR A 173 -22.35 8.96 2.80
C THR A 173 -21.91 7.63 2.19
N HIS A 174 -22.90 6.83 1.79
CA HIS A 174 -22.67 5.55 1.14
C HIS A 174 -23.44 5.46 -0.17
N MET A 175 -22.92 4.71 -1.13
CA MET A 175 -23.59 4.37 -2.37
C MET A 175 -23.29 2.95 -2.82
N SER A 176 -24.20 2.33 -3.60
CA SER A 176 -24.01 1.00 -4.18
C SER A 176 -24.94 0.80 -5.37
N ASP A 177 -24.50 0.05 -6.38
CA ASP A 177 -25.35 -0.46 -7.45
C ASP A 177 -25.85 -1.89 -7.20
N LEU A 178 -25.47 -2.48 -6.06
CA LEU A 178 -25.83 -3.82 -5.60
C LEU A 178 -25.46 -4.95 -6.59
N LYS A 179 -24.36 -4.77 -7.34
CA LYS A 179 -23.93 -5.69 -8.40
C LYS A 179 -22.70 -6.54 -8.06
N PHE A 180 -22.27 -6.55 -6.79
CA PHE A 180 -21.11 -7.34 -6.37
C PHE A 180 -19.86 -6.96 -7.20
N TRP A 181 -19.15 -7.95 -7.76
CA TRP A 181 -17.98 -7.71 -8.62
C TRP A 181 -18.34 -7.20 -10.03
N ASP A 182 -19.63 -7.26 -10.43
CA ASP A 182 -20.13 -6.64 -11.67
C ASP A 182 -20.44 -5.15 -11.50
N SER A 183 -20.15 -4.58 -10.32
CA SER A 183 -20.30 -3.14 -10.07
C SER A 183 -19.45 -2.33 -11.03
N GLN A 184 -20.03 -1.22 -11.55
CA GLN A 184 -19.29 -0.28 -12.39
C GLN A 184 -18.07 0.33 -11.67
N ALA A 185 -18.01 0.31 -10.34
CA ALA A 185 -16.84 0.75 -9.58
C ALA A 185 -15.57 -0.03 -9.95
N VAL A 186 -15.71 -1.33 -10.18
CA VAL A 186 -14.58 -2.24 -10.44
C VAL A 186 -13.79 -1.86 -11.69
N PRO A 187 -14.39 -1.82 -12.90
CA PRO A 187 -13.64 -1.43 -14.10
C PRO A 187 -13.26 0.06 -14.11
N VAL A 188 -14.06 0.95 -13.49
CA VAL A 188 -13.80 2.39 -13.48
C VAL A 188 -12.56 2.74 -12.66
N PHE A 189 -12.34 2.09 -11.51
CA PHE A 189 -11.16 2.29 -10.67
C PHE A 189 -10.08 1.21 -10.84
N GLY A 190 -10.34 0.15 -11.60
CA GLY A 190 -9.37 -0.84 -12.00
C GLY A 190 -8.84 -1.72 -10.85
N PHE A 191 -9.58 -1.87 -9.76
CA PHE A 191 -9.20 -2.74 -8.65
C PHE A 191 -9.74 -4.16 -8.84
N ASN A 192 -9.07 -5.13 -8.22
CA ASN A 192 -9.43 -6.55 -8.26
C ASN A 192 -9.60 -7.19 -6.87
N GLY A 193 -9.63 -6.38 -5.83
CA GLY A 193 -9.79 -6.80 -4.45
C GLY A 193 -10.25 -5.65 -3.56
N ILE A 194 -10.94 -5.98 -2.47
CA ILE A 194 -11.31 -5.06 -1.41
C ILE A 194 -10.80 -5.57 -0.05
N PRO A 195 -10.50 -4.67 0.90
CA PRO A 195 -10.70 -3.23 0.84
C PRO A 195 -9.77 -2.56 -0.18
N PHE A 196 -10.26 -1.52 -0.86
CA PHE A 196 -9.48 -0.63 -1.71
C PHE A 196 -9.96 0.80 -1.44
N ASN A 197 -9.11 1.79 -1.52
CA ASN A 197 -9.54 3.18 -1.43
C ASN A 197 -8.65 4.11 -2.24
N VAL A 198 -9.20 5.28 -2.56
CA VAL A 198 -8.47 6.41 -3.14
C VAL A 198 -8.76 7.67 -2.34
N LEU A 199 -7.75 8.48 -2.10
CA LEU A 199 -7.87 9.79 -1.49
C LEU A 199 -7.79 10.86 -2.58
N ILE A 200 -8.82 11.69 -2.67
CA ILE A 200 -9.00 12.71 -3.70
C ILE A 200 -8.86 14.09 -3.05
N ASP A 201 -8.13 15.00 -3.69
CA ASP A 201 -7.99 16.38 -3.24
C ASP A 201 -9.23 17.23 -3.60
N PRO A 202 -9.36 18.48 -3.08
CA PRO A 202 -10.49 19.34 -3.39
C PRO A 202 -10.70 19.66 -4.87
N ASN A 203 -9.65 19.55 -5.71
CA ASN A 203 -9.73 19.78 -7.15
C ASN A 203 -10.17 18.53 -7.92
N GLY A 204 -10.16 17.36 -7.28
CA GLY A 204 -10.57 16.09 -7.87
C GLY A 204 -9.44 15.18 -8.31
N LYS A 205 -8.21 15.51 -7.94
CA LYS A 205 -7.05 14.69 -8.24
C LYS A 205 -6.83 13.62 -7.19
N ILE A 206 -6.56 12.39 -7.59
CA ILE A 206 -6.20 11.31 -6.68
C ILE A 206 -4.77 11.55 -6.17
N ILE A 207 -4.61 11.67 -4.85
CA ILE A 207 -3.34 11.98 -4.18
C ILE A 207 -2.76 10.81 -3.39
N ALA A 208 -3.54 9.77 -3.14
CA ALA A 208 -3.09 8.51 -2.56
C ALA A 208 -4.10 7.40 -2.84
N GLU A 209 -3.66 6.16 -2.69
CA GLU A 209 -4.49 4.95 -2.80
C GLU A 209 -4.06 3.90 -1.77
N ASN A 210 -4.95 2.96 -1.44
CA ASN A 210 -4.68 1.85 -0.51
C ASN A 210 -4.22 2.27 0.89
N LEU A 211 -4.70 3.41 1.39
CA LEU A 211 -4.39 3.89 2.73
C LEU A 211 -5.11 3.06 3.79
N ARG A 212 -4.39 2.61 4.84
CA ARG A 212 -4.95 1.80 5.93
C ARG A 212 -4.31 2.14 7.27
N GLY A 213 -5.08 1.94 8.35
CA GLY A 213 -4.57 2.07 9.72
C GLY A 213 -3.79 3.34 9.95
N PHE A 214 -2.52 3.19 10.33
CA PHE A 214 -1.61 4.29 10.60
C PHE A 214 -1.33 5.16 9.37
N ASP A 215 -1.19 4.57 8.18
CA ASP A 215 -0.85 5.31 6.96
C ASP A 215 -1.98 6.26 6.54
N LEU A 216 -3.26 5.85 6.74
CA LEU A 216 -4.41 6.72 6.52
C LEU A 216 -4.36 7.95 7.45
N GLU A 217 -4.16 7.73 8.74
CA GLU A 217 -4.11 8.82 9.72
C GLU A 217 -2.91 9.74 9.49
N GLN A 218 -1.75 9.18 9.16
CA GLN A 218 -0.55 9.94 8.85
C GLN A 218 -0.75 10.83 7.63
N LYS A 219 -1.30 10.27 6.53
CA LYS A 219 -1.56 11.03 5.30
C LYS A 219 -2.55 12.17 5.53
N LEU A 220 -3.63 11.91 6.25
CA LEU A 220 -4.60 12.95 6.60
C LEU A 220 -4.00 14.03 7.51
N THR A 221 -3.13 13.67 8.45
CA THR A 221 -2.41 14.64 9.30
C THR A 221 -1.47 15.53 8.50
N GLU A 222 -0.83 14.98 7.45
CA GLU A 222 0.07 15.72 6.56
C GLU A 222 -0.67 16.82 5.77
N ILE A 223 -1.86 16.49 5.24
CA ILE A 223 -2.59 17.35 4.30
C ILE A 223 -3.65 18.25 4.95
N LEU A 224 -4.17 17.87 6.12
CA LEU A 224 -5.24 18.57 6.85
C LEU A 224 -4.66 19.28 8.08
N LYS A 225 -3.93 20.35 7.84
CA LYS A 225 -3.33 21.18 8.90
C LYS A 225 -4.36 22.05 9.62
#